data_f989f54f9554a2440e33b7f95a0a985d
#
_entry.id   f989f54f9554a2440e33b7f95a0a985d
#
_cell.length_a   1.000
_cell.length_b   1.000
_cell.length_c   1.000
_cell.angle_alpha   90.00
_cell.angle_beta   90.00
_cell.angle_gamma   90.00
#
_symmetry.space_group_name_H-M   'P 1'
#
loop_
_entity.id
_entity.type
_entity.pdbx_description
1 polymer ?
#
loop_
_entity_poly.entity_id
_entity_poly.type
_entity_poly.pdbx_seq_one_letter_code
_entity_poly.pdbx_strand_id
1 'polypeptide(L)'
;FGMDCKDEYGDVARELEKTRRQLHDVIQMQINASDELATLTEVMTLSMSETKESAQEEFNEIDQLATAMSEMSSTVQTVADHAQTASSLTEQASTQAVTGQQFLQSTVAKMSELSSDIASSAQAVNQVEERVESIGSVVGTIQGISEQTNLLALNAAIEAARAGEAGRGFAVVADEVRNLAQRTQQATVEIQEMITQLQASATSAVDLMEKSVVEAAEGVELVSNAGSELDGIVAQVTQINDMNFQIATASGQQSSVAEEMSQNLTNVRELVEASVVVVTELLETSEMMQSNAEELDKKIKSFSV
;
A
#
# COMPACT_ATOMS: atom_id res chain seq x y z
N PHE A 1 -31.21 -16.33 98.83
CA PHE A 1 -32.28 -16.11 99.86
C PHE A 1 -33.08 -17.44 99.99
N GLY A 2 -32.64 -18.38 100.83
CA GLY A 2 -33.33 -19.68 101.09
C GLY A 2 -34.25 -19.61 102.25
N MET A 3 -35.27 -18.79 102.27
CA MET A 3 -36.33 -18.77 103.26
C MET A 3 -37.56 -19.50 102.75
N ASP A 4 -37.84 -20.65 103.30
CA ASP A 4 -39.00 -21.48 102.96
C ASP A 4 -40.18 -21.16 103.91
N CYS A 5 -40.52 -19.86 104.10
CA CYS A 5 -41.64 -19.36 104.87
C CYS A 5 -42.88 -19.24 103.98
N LYS A 6 -44.04 -19.59 104.54
CA LYS A 6 -45.37 -19.50 103.90
C LYS A 6 -46.12 -18.24 104.26
N ASP A 7 -45.41 -17.20 104.66
CA ASP A 7 -45.92 -15.90 105.04
C ASP A 7 -45.51 -14.80 104.00
N GLU A 8 -45.90 -13.57 104.25
CA GLU A 8 -45.60 -12.42 103.36
C GLU A 8 -44.09 -12.20 103.17
N TYR A 9 -43.24 -12.58 104.12
CA TYR A 9 -41.81 -12.50 104.05
C TYR A 9 -41.26 -13.55 103.10
N GLY A 10 -41.85 -14.74 103.04
CA GLY A 10 -41.54 -15.81 102.13
C GLY A 10 -41.88 -15.41 100.64
N ASP A 11 -42.99 -14.72 100.44
CA ASP A 11 -43.37 -14.21 99.12
C ASP A 11 -42.41 -13.14 98.66
N VAL A 12 -42.03 -12.19 99.48
CA VAL A 12 -40.99 -11.18 99.13
C VAL A 12 -39.65 -11.82 98.82
N ALA A 13 -39.21 -12.85 99.59
CA ALA A 13 -37.99 -13.56 99.38
C ALA A 13 -37.99 -14.29 97.96
N ARG A 14 -39.12 -14.90 97.60
CA ARG A 14 -39.26 -15.55 96.25
C ARG A 14 -39.23 -14.53 95.12
N GLU A 15 -39.85 -13.41 95.21
CA GLU A 15 -39.83 -12.34 94.22
C GLU A 15 -38.44 -11.69 94.12
N LEU A 16 -37.73 -11.50 95.23
CA LEU A 16 -36.35 -11.04 95.23
C LEU A 16 -35.42 -12.05 94.57
N GLU A 17 -35.56 -13.37 94.80
CA GLU A 17 -34.78 -14.40 94.15
C GLU A 17 -35.10 -14.50 92.66
N LYS A 18 -36.35 -14.32 92.31
CA LYS A 18 -36.76 -14.26 90.89
C LYS A 18 -36.11 -13.05 90.15
N THR A 19 -36.16 -11.88 90.82
CA THR A 19 -35.51 -10.64 90.27
C THR A 19 -33.98 -10.83 90.13
N ARG A 20 -33.34 -11.46 91.17
CA ARG A 20 -31.91 -11.76 91.13
C ARG A 20 -31.55 -12.66 89.95
N ARG A 21 -32.36 -13.71 89.71
CA ARG A 21 -32.13 -14.61 88.54
C ARG A 21 -32.32 -13.86 87.22
N GLN A 22 -33.35 -13.05 87.09
CA GLN A 22 -33.57 -12.24 85.88
C GLN A 22 -32.41 -11.25 85.66
N LEU A 23 -31.91 -10.60 86.70
CA LEU A 23 -30.74 -9.72 86.62
C LEU A 23 -29.48 -10.50 86.22
N HIS A 24 -29.28 -11.71 86.78
CA HIS A 24 -28.15 -12.58 86.41
C HIS A 24 -28.17 -12.95 84.87
N ASP A 25 -29.36 -13.35 84.40
CA ASP A 25 -29.56 -13.70 82.98
C ASP A 25 -29.31 -12.50 82.07
N VAL A 26 -29.76 -11.29 82.43
CA VAL A 26 -29.50 -10.06 81.66
C VAL A 26 -28.01 -9.72 81.64
N ILE A 27 -27.31 -9.82 82.77
CA ILE A 27 -25.88 -9.58 82.88
C ILE A 27 -25.11 -10.58 82.03
N GLN A 28 -25.48 -11.85 82.07
CA GLN A 28 -24.84 -12.87 81.23
C GLN A 28 -25.07 -12.62 79.73
N MET A 29 -26.28 -12.25 79.31
CA MET A 29 -26.55 -11.85 77.91
C MET A 29 -25.70 -10.62 77.53
N GLN A 30 -25.54 -9.65 78.40
CA GLN A 30 -24.75 -8.45 78.12
C GLN A 30 -23.24 -8.74 77.98
N ILE A 31 -22.69 -9.69 78.79
CA ILE A 31 -21.30 -10.17 78.63
C ILE A 31 -21.11 -10.77 77.27
N ASN A 32 -22.02 -11.70 76.91
CA ASN A 32 -21.92 -12.37 75.59
C ASN A 32 -22.02 -11.36 74.42
N ALA A 33 -22.94 -10.38 74.53
CA ALA A 33 -23.09 -9.32 73.53
C ALA A 33 -21.85 -8.41 73.41
N SER A 34 -21.19 -8.11 74.55
CA SER A 34 -19.96 -7.32 74.59
C SER A 34 -18.77 -8.06 73.88
N ASP A 35 -18.63 -9.39 74.15
CA ASP A 35 -17.60 -10.24 73.52
C ASP A 35 -17.82 -10.37 72.01
N GLU A 36 -19.09 -10.56 71.62
CA GLU A 36 -19.47 -10.61 70.23
C GLU A 36 -19.18 -9.28 69.53
N LEU A 37 -19.49 -8.13 70.15
CA LEU A 37 -19.20 -6.80 69.66
C LEU A 37 -17.67 -6.59 69.47
N ALA A 38 -16.87 -6.99 70.48
CA ALA A 38 -15.39 -6.89 70.34
C ALA A 38 -14.83 -7.70 69.18
N THR A 39 -15.30 -8.94 68.97
CA THR A 39 -14.91 -9.79 67.86
C THR A 39 -15.32 -9.17 66.52
N LEU A 40 -16.52 -8.63 66.43
CA LEU A 40 -17.04 -8.01 65.22
C LEU A 40 -16.23 -6.76 64.84
N THR A 41 -15.84 -5.94 65.82
CA THR A 41 -15.00 -4.75 65.56
C THR A 41 -13.58 -5.11 65.15
N GLU A 42 -13.00 -6.18 65.66
CA GLU A 42 -11.71 -6.67 65.21
C GLU A 42 -11.75 -7.11 63.73
N VAL A 43 -12.76 -7.92 63.35
CA VAL A 43 -12.97 -8.34 61.94
C VAL A 43 -13.22 -7.12 61.05
N MET A 44 -13.99 -6.12 61.50
CA MET A 44 -14.25 -4.90 60.74
C MET A 44 -12.97 -4.08 60.55
N THR A 45 -12.13 -3.96 61.55
CA THR A 45 -10.83 -3.25 61.45
C THR A 45 -9.90 -3.92 60.42
N LEU A 46 -9.81 -5.26 60.43
CA LEU A 46 -9.02 -6.00 59.45
C LEU A 46 -9.57 -5.79 58.04
N SER A 47 -10.87 -5.93 57.83
CA SER A 47 -11.51 -5.73 56.54
C SER A 47 -11.33 -4.30 55.98
N MET A 48 -11.39 -3.27 56.87
CA MET A 48 -11.13 -1.89 56.46
C MET A 48 -9.66 -1.65 56.07
N SER A 49 -8.73 -2.31 56.78
CA SER A 49 -7.30 -2.25 56.43
C SER A 49 -7.02 -2.85 55.08
N GLU A 50 -7.59 -4.02 54.75
CA GLU A 50 -7.49 -4.65 53.43
C GLU A 50 -8.12 -3.77 52.31
N THR A 51 -9.29 -3.17 52.63
CA THR A 51 -9.94 -2.25 51.67
C THR A 51 -9.08 -1.02 51.36
N LYS A 52 -8.40 -0.49 52.38
CA LYS A 52 -7.49 0.65 52.24
C LYS A 52 -6.27 0.29 51.39
N GLU A 53 -5.71 -0.91 51.57
CA GLU A 53 -4.61 -1.41 50.76
C GLU A 53 -5.03 -1.60 49.30
N SER A 54 -6.19 -2.23 49.04
CA SER A 54 -6.75 -2.38 47.69
C SER A 54 -7.01 -1.02 47.02
N ALA A 55 -7.50 -0.03 47.73
CA ALA A 55 -7.67 1.33 47.20
C ALA A 55 -6.33 1.96 46.78
N GLN A 56 -5.24 1.67 47.49
CA GLN A 56 -3.90 2.14 47.12
C GLN A 56 -3.39 1.45 45.84
N GLU A 57 -3.70 0.16 45.69
CA GLU A 57 -3.36 -0.57 44.43
C GLU A 57 -4.18 0.01 43.27
N GLU A 58 -5.48 0.27 43.46
CA GLU A 58 -6.34 0.91 42.45
C GLU A 58 -5.79 2.28 41.99
N PHE A 59 -5.26 3.12 42.91
CA PHE A 59 -4.59 4.37 42.48
C PHE A 59 -3.42 4.15 41.58
N ASN A 60 -2.59 3.15 41.87
CA ASN A 60 -1.43 2.83 41.00
C ASN A 60 -1.88 2.36 39.62
N GLU A 61 -2.93 1.55 39.53
CA GLU A 61 -3.50 1.09 38.24
C GLU A 61 -4.11 2.27 37.48
N ILE A 62 -4.82 3.19 38.14
CA ILE A 62 -5.38 4.39 37.49
C ILE A 62 -4.24 5.26 36.89
N ASP A 63 -3.15 5.47 37.61
CA ASP A 63 -2.01 6.25 37.13
C ASP A 63 -1.33 5.59 35.92
N GLN A 64 -1.24 4.25 35.91
CA GLN A 64 -0.74 3.50 34.75
C GLN A 64 -1.69 3.62 33.55
N LEU A 65 -3.00 3.50 33.78
CA LEU A 65 -4.01 3.67 32.74
C LEU A 65 -4.02 5.09 32.17
N ALA A 66 -3.86 6.12 33.01
CA ALA A 66 -3.76 7.50 32.56
C ALA A 66 -2.56 7.73 31.65
N THR A 67 -1.42 7.13 32.00
CA THR A 67 -0.21 7.15 31.17
C THR A 67 -0.45 6.45 29.82
N ALA A 68 -1.06 5.24 29.84
CA ALA A 68 -1.39 4.49 28.63
C ALA A 68 -2.38 5.25 27.73
N MET A 69 -3.34 5.98 28.30
CA MET A 69 -4.29 6.81 27.54
C MET A 69 -3.58 8.01 26.87
N SER A 70 -2.61 8.62 27.53
CA SER A 70 -1.78 9.68 26.95
C SER A 70 -0.94 9.18 25.76
N GLU A 71 -0.32 8.01 25.92
CA GLU A 71 0.44 7.35 24.83
C GLU A 71 -0.49 6.94 23.67
N MET A 72 -1.68 6.45 23.99
CA MET A 72 -2.71 6.12 22.98
C MET A 72 -3.10 7.37 22.19
N SER A 73 -3.38 8.49 22.83
CA SER A 73 -3.73 9.74 22.16
C SER A 73 -2.62 10.21 21.22
N SER A 74 -1.36 10.16 21.64
CA SER A 74 -0.19 10.49 20.83
C SER A 74 -0.05 9.56 19.62
N THR A 75 -0.26 8.25 19.83
CA THR A 75 -0.17 7.25 18.76
C THR A 75 -1.27 7.46 17.72
N VAL A 76 -2.49 7.71 18.16
CA VAL A 76 -3.66 7.96 17.30
C VAL A 76 -3.44 9.22 16.44
N GLN A 77 -2.88 10.29 17.04
CA GLN A 77 -2.51 11.49 16.28
C GLN A 77 -1.46 11.18 15.21
N THR A 78 -0.44 10.40 15.56
CA THR A 78 0.59 9.95 14.59
C THR A 78 0.00 9.14 13.44
N VAL A 79 -0.97 8.25 13.72
CA VAL A 79 -1.68 7.47 12.68
C VAL A 79 -2.48 8.39 11.75
N ALA A 80 -3.17 9.40 12.30
CA ALA A 80 -3.89 10.39 11.50
C ALA A 80 -2.95 11.17 10.57
N ASP A 81 -1.80 11.62 11.07
CA ASP A 81 -0.79 12.34 10.29
C ASP A 81 -0.18 11.46 9.19
N HIS A 82 0.04 10.17 9.48
CA HIS A 82 0.50 9.20 8.47
C HIS A 82 -0.54 8.98 7.38
N ALA A 83 -1.82 8.85 7.73
CA ALA A 83 -2.90 8.72 6.76
C ALA A 83 -3.02 9.96 5.86
N GLN A 84 -2.88 11.16 6.41
CA GLN A 84 -2.86 12.40 5.65
C GLN A 84 -1.65 12.47 4.70
N THR A 85 -0.48 12.07 5.17
CA THR A 85 0.74 12.01 4.34
C THR A 85 0.60 10.98 3.21
N ALA A 86 0.08 9.79 3.51
CA ALA A 86 -0.19 8.75 2.52
C ALA A 86 -1.21 9.21 1.48
N SER A 87 -2.26 9.96 1.86
CA SER A 87 -3.21 10.56 0.93
C SER A 87 -2.52 11.53 -0.04
N SER A 88 -1.63 12.38 0.44
CA SER A 88 -0.85 13.30 -0.42
C SER A 88 0.05 12.55 -1.40
N LEU A 89 0.71 11.47 -0.96
CA LEU A 89 1.56 10.63 -1.81
C LEU A 89 0.73 9.89 -2.88
N THR A 90 -0.46 9.41 -2.55
CA THR A 90 -1.36 8.77 -3.52
C THR A 90 -1.87 9.75 -4.57
N GLU A 91 -2.16 11.00 -4.19
CA GLU A 91 -2.54 12.05 -5.15
C GLU A 91 -1.40 12.36 -6.14
N GLN A 92 -0.16 12.44 -5.63
CA GLN A 92 1.02 12.60 -6.49
C GLN A 92 1.21 11.40 -7.43
N ALA A 93 1.07 10.17 -6.92
CA ALA A 93 1.18 8.95 -7.72
C ALA A 93 0.10 8.89 -8.81
N SER A 94 -1.13 9.28 -8.52
CA SER A 94 -2.22 9.39 -9.48
C SER A 94 -1.88 10.39 -10.60
N THR A 95 -1.40 11.58 -10.23
CA THR A 95 -0.99 12.62 -11.20
C THR A 95 0.13 12.12 -12.10
N GLN A 96 1.08 11.39 -11.53
CA GLN A 96 2.22 10.83 -12.27
C GLN A 96 1.79 9.71 -13.21
N ALA A 97 0.85 8.86 -12.82
CA ALA A 97 0.28 7.83 -13.67
C ALA A 97 -0.51 8.43 -14.85
N VAL A 98 -1.33 9.44 -14.61
CA VAL A 98 -2.05 10.19 -15.68
C VAL A 98 -1.07 10.84 -16.66
N THR A 99 0.02 11.44 -16.17
CA THR A 99 1.08 11.98 -17.02
C THR A 99 1.74 10.90 -17.86
N GLY A 100 2.00 9.72 -17.25
CA GLY A 100 2.51 8.54 -17.94
C GLY A 100 1.58 8.08 -19.08
N GLN A 101 0.27 8.05 -18.85
CA GLN A 101 -0.72 7.72 -19.89
C GLN A 101 -0.67 8.68 -21.07
N GLN A 102 -0.57 9.98 -20.82
CA GLN A 102 -0.43 10.99 -21.90
C GLN A 102 0.84 10.75 -22.73
N PHE A 103 1.93 10.37 -22.04
CA PHE A 103 3.19 10.04 -22.74
C PHE A 103 3.05 8.78 -23.60
N LEU A 104 2.37 7.74 -23.11
CA LEU A 104 2.11 6.53 -23.90
C LEU A 104 1.22 6.81 -25.11
N GLN A 105 0.17 7.63 -24.96
CA GLN A 105 -0.68 8.05 -26.09
C GLN A 105 0.13 8.79 -27.17
N SER A 106 1.02 9.69 -26.76
CA SER A 106 1.92 10.39 -27.68
C SER A 106 2.86 9.41 -28.38
N THR A 107 3.35 8.37 -27.66
CA THR A 107 4.22 7.34 -28.23
C THR A 107 3.49 6.50 -29.28
N VAL A 108 2.25 6.09 -29.02
CA VAL A 108 1.40 5.41 -30.01
C VAL A 108 1.22 6.24 -31.28
N ALA A 109 0.92 7.52 -31.13
CA ALA A 109 0.77 8.43 -32.26
C ALA A 109 2.06 8.51 -33.09
N LYS A 110 3.22 8.61 -32.43
CA LYS A 110 4.53 8.66 -33.10
C LYS A 110 4.90 7.34 -33.79
N MET A 111 4.57 6.19 -33.20
CA MET A 111 4.75 4.88 -33.83
C MET A 111 3.89 4.72 -35.10
N SER A 112 2.64 5.22 -35.05
CA SER A 112 1.75 5.23 -36.21
C SER A 112 2.29 6.13 -37.34
N GLU A 113 2.80 7.32 -37.01
CA GLU A 113 3.46 8.23 -37.96
C GLU A 113 4.68 7.54 -38.56
N LEU A 114 5.54 6.92 -37.74
CA LEU A 114 6.72 6.18 -38.21
C LEU A 114 6.34 5.05 -39.18
N SER A 115 5.31 4.27 -38.85
CA SER A 115 4.82 3.20 -39.77
C SER A 115 4.37 3.75 -41.11
N SER A 116 3.69 4.90 -41.13
CA SER A 116 3.28 5.59 -42.36
C SER A 116 4.49 6.08 -43.20
N ASP A 117 5.50 6.63 -42.52
CA ASP A 117 6.70 7.14 -43.18
C ASP A 117 7.52 5.99 -43.80
N ILE A 118 7.62 4.84 -43.12
CA ILE A 118 8.27 3.64 -43.62
C ILE A 118 7.51 3.10 -44.86
N ALA A 119 6.18 3.03 -44.81
CA ALA A 119 5.35 2.61 -45.94
C ALA A 119 5.53 3.53 -47.15
N SER A 120 5.60 4.85 -46.93
CA SER A 120 5.89 5.84 -47.97
C SER A 120 7.27 5.69 -48.56
N SER A 121 8.26 5.36 -47.72
CA SER A 121 9.63 5.09 -48.16
C SER A 121 9.72 3.80 -49.00
N ALA A 122 9.00 2.74 -48.62
CA ALA A 122 8.90 1.51 -49.38
C ALA A 122 8.31 1.76 -50.80
N GLN A 123 7.26 2.59 -50.86
CA GLN A 123 6.68 2.99 -52.14
C GLN A 123 7.67 3.77 -53.03
N ALA A 124 8.47 4.66 -52.44
CA ALA A 124 9.51 5.38 -53.20
C ALA A 124 10.61 4.47 -53.73
N VAL A 125 11.02 3.44 -52.95
CA VAL A 125 11.99 2.44 -53.38
C VAL A 125 11.42 1.57 -54.49
N ASN A 126 10.16 1.15 -54.44
CA ASN A 126 9.49 0.43 -55.54
C ASN A 126 9.48 1.25 -56.84
N GLN A 127 9.24 2.58 -56.76
CA GLN A 127 9.35 3.45 -57.95
C GLN A 127 10.79 3.51 -58.53
N VAL A 128 11.80 3.43 -57.64
CA VAL A 128 13.21 3.33 -58.12
C VAL A 128 13.43 2.00 -58.81
N GLU A 129 12.90 0.89 -58.29
CA GLU A 129 12.99 -0.43 -58.94
C GLU A 129 12.37 -0.43 -60.33
N GLU A 130 11.17 0.10 -60.52
CA GLU A 130 10.51 0.25 -61.85
C GLU A 130 11.36 1.06 -62.80
N ARG A 131 12.01 2.12 -62.37
CA ARG A 131 12.91 2.94 -63.24
C ARG A 131 14.18 2.20 -63.56
N VAL A 132 14.74 1.46 -62.63
CA VAL A 132 15.92 0.64 -62.85
C VAL A 132 15.63 -0.48 -63.88
N GLU A 133 14.46 -1.11 -63.83
CA GLU A 133 13.98 -2.06 -64.82
C GLU A 133 13.88 -1.44 -66.23
N SER A 134 13.29 -0.23 -66.28
CA SER A 134 13.21 0.52 -67.56
C SER A 134 14.59 0.84 -68.16
N ILE A 135 15.57 1.21 -67.31
CA ILE A 135 16.94 1.43 -67.69
C ILE A 135 17.55 0.12 -68.24
N GLY A 136 17.30 -1.01 -67.55
CA GLY A 136 17.74 -2.33 -68.03
C GLY A 136 17.26 -2.68 -69.44
N SER A 137 16.00 -2.38 -69.73
CA SER A 137 15.42 -2.56 -71.05
C SER A 137 16.13 -1.72 -72.14
N VAL A 138 16.46 -0.45 -71.80
CA VAL A 138 17.21 0.42 -72.73
C VAL A 138 18.64 -0.10 -72.95
N VAL A 139 19.32 -0.54 -71.92
CA VAL A 139 20.69 -1.14 -72.02
C VAL A 139 20.68 -2.40 -72.84
N GLY A 140 19.65 -3.27 -72.65
CA GLY A 140 19.47 -4.45 -73.48
C GLY A 140 19.31 -4.10 -75.03
N THR A 141 18.56 -3.00 -75.26
CA THR A 141 18.40 -2.48 -76.62
C THR A 141 19.77 -1.99 -77.25
N ILE A 142 20.54 -1.24 -76.39
CA ILE A 142 21.87 -0.76 -76.82
C ILE A 142 22.84 -1.94 -77.10
N GLN A 143 22.79 -2.97 -76.25
CA GLN A 143 23.55 -4.20 -76.41
C GLN A 143 23.22 -4.89 -77.77
N GLY A 144 21.90 -5.01 -78.05
CA GLY A 144 21.46 -5.57 -79.35
C GLY A 144 21.92 -4.74 -80.60
N ILE A 145 21.86 -3.37 -80.51
CA ILE A 145 22.35 -2.47 -81.56
C ILE A 145 23.87 -2.62 -81.71
N SER A 146 24.63 -2.73 -80.62
CA SER A 146 26.07 -2.91 -80.65
C SER A 146 26.45 -4.25 -81.24
N GLU A 147 25.73 -5.32 -81.02
CA GLU A 147 25.91 -6.63 -81.62
C GLU A 147 25.64 -6.58 -83.11
N GLN A 148 24.56 -5.96 -83.58
CA GLN A 148 24.25 -5.72 -84.96
C GLN A 148 25.31 -4.87 -85.62
N THR A 149 25.81 -3.81 -84.98
CA THR A 149 26.85 -2.92 -85.45
C THR A 149 28.19 -3.67 -85.68
N ASN A 150 28.53 -4.54 -84.69
CA ASN A 150 29.70 -5.42 -84.77
C ASN A 150 29.64 -6.37 -85.99
N LEU A 151 28.45 -6.97 -86.23
CA LEU A 151 28.20 -7.83 -87.34
C LEU A 151 28.27 -7.06 -88.70
N LEU A 152 27.69 -5.85 -88.74
CA LEU A 152 27.77 -4.98 -89.96
C LEU A 152 29.20 -4.55 -90.21
N ALA A 153 29.96 -4.18 -89.24
CA ALA A 153 31.35 -3.81 -89.30
C ALA A 153 32.24 -5.01 -89.81
N LEU A 154 31.97 -6.21 -89.32
CA LEU A 154 32.62 -7.44 -89.79
C LEU A 154 32.35 -7.70 -91.25
N ASN A 155 31.10 -7.56 -91.66
CA ASN A 155 30.74 -7.75 -93.10
C ASN A 155 31.40 -6.68 -93.96
N ALA A 156 31.46 -5.42 -93.52
CA ALA A 156 32.16 -4.34 -94.23
C ALA A 156 33.67 -4.57 -94.31
N ALA A 157 34.29 -5.07 -93.23
CA ALA A 157 35.73 -5.43 -93.26
C ALA A 157 36.03 -6.58 -94.23
N ILE A 158 35.14 -7.58 -94.30
CA ILE A 158 35.27 -8.68 -95.29
C ILE A 158 35.19 -8.16 -96.75
N GLU A 159 34.22 -7.28 -97.06
CA GLU A 159 34.05 -6.76 -98.42
C GLU A 159 35.17 -5.76 -98.79
N ALA A 160 35.68 -4.98 -97.84
CA ALA A 160 36.83 -4.12 -97.99
C ALA A 160 38.11 -4.94 -98.31
N ALA A 161 38.32 -6.07 -97.62
CA ALA A 161 39.40 -6.99 -97.94
C ALA A 161 39.23 -7.62 -99.31
N ARG A 162 38.03 -7.86 -99.80
CA ARG A 162 37.68 -8.38 -101.12
C ARG A 162 37.99 -7.41 -102.26
N ALA A 163 37.87 -6.08 -101.97
CA ALA A 163 38.19 -5.01 -102.92
C ALA A 163 39.71 -4.74 -103.11
N GLY A 164 40.58 -5.42 -102.39
CA GLY A 164 42.00 -5.31 -102.47
C GLY A 164 42.57 -3.90 -102.18
N GLU A 165 43.51 -3.35 -102.93
CA GLU A 165 44.11 -2.04 -102.68
C GLU A 165 43.10 -0.91 -102.69
N ALA A 166 41.99 -0.99 -103.43
CA ALA A 166 40.90 0.03 -103.40
C ALA A 166 40.07 0.04 -102.11
N GLY A 167 40.09 -1.04 -101.37
CA GLY A 167 39.32 -1.16 -100.12
C GLY A 167 40.08 -0.81 -98.86
N ARG A 168 41.37 -0.51 -98.83
CA ARG A 168 42.24 -0.32 -97.65
C ARG A 168 41.71 0.73 -96.69
N GLY A 169 41.22 1.86 -97.17
CA GLY A 169 40.63 2.93 -96.30
C GLY A 169 39.35 2.50 -95.65
N PHE A 170 38.50 1.73 -96.34
CA PHE A 170 37.28 1.18 -95.84
C PHE A 170 37.52 0.08 -94.74
N ALA A 171 38.56 -0.75 -94.95
CA ALA A 171 38.94 -1.77 -93.99
C ALA A 171 39.31 -1.18 -92.59
N VAL A 172 40.10 -0.08 -92.58
CA VAL A 172 40.48 0.61 -91.34
C VAL A 172 39.26 1.18 -90.62
N VAL A 173 38.33 1.80 -91.36
CA VAL A 173 37.08 2.31 -90.80
C VAL A 173 36.20 1.18 -90.23
N ALA A 174 36.10 0.07 -90.97
CA ALA A 174 35.34 -1.09 -90.54
C ALA A 174 35.90 -1.72 -89.22
N ASP A 175 37.22 -1.84 -89.11
CA ASP A 175 37.86 -2.36 -87.89
C ASP A 175 37.68 -1.40 -86.71
N GLU A 176 37.75 -0.06 -86.97
CA GLU A 176 37.49 0.92 -85.88
C GLU A 176 36.03 0.88 -85.41
N VAL A 177 35.04 0.79 -86.31
CA VAL A 177 33.61 0.62 -85.94
C VAL A 177 33.41 -0.69 -85.21
N ARG A 178 34.09 -1.77 -85.62
CA ARG A 178 34.01 -3.06 -84.89
C ARG A 178 34.59 -2.96 -83.49
N ASN A 179 35.72 -2.31 -83.28
CA ASN A 179 36.34 -2.08 -82.01
C ASN A 179 35.39 -1.24 -81.08
N LEU A 180 34.81 -0.15 -81.66
CA LEU A 180 33.85 0.67 -80.92
C LEU A 180 32.60 -0.12 -80.48
N ALA A 181 32.07 -0.98 -81.37
CA ALA A 181 30.95 -1.85 -81.07
C ALA A 181 31.30 -2.85 -79.93
N GLN A 182 32.47 -3.47 -79.97
CA GLN A 182 32.92 -4.35 -78.86
C GLN A 182 33.11 -3.61 -77.56
N ARG A 183 33.68 -2.42 -77.58
CA ARG A 183 33.79 -1.58 -76.33
C ARG A 183 32.43 -1.19 -75.80
N THR A 184 31.46 -0.88 -76.66
CA THR A 184 30.08 -0.57 -76.26
C THR A 184 29.39 -1.80 -75.66
N GLN A 185 29.57 -2.98 -76.22
CA GLN A 185 29.10 -4.26 -75.66
C GLN A 185 29.66 -4.49 -74.23
N GLN A 186 30.99 -4.31 -74.09
CA GLN A 186 31.62 -4.46 -72.78
C GLN A 186 31.03 -3.50 -71.76
N ALA A 187 30.86 -2.22 -72.11
CA ALA A 187 30.27 -1.20 -71.25
C ALA A 187 28.80 -1.53 -70.88
N THR A 188 28.02 -2.07 -71.85
CA THR A 188 26.60 -2.47 -71.53
C THR A 188 26.52 -3.67 -70.61
N VAL A 189 27.46 -4.61 -70.65
CA VAL A 189 27.55 -5.75 -69.73
C VAL A 189 27.82 -5.22 -68.31
N GLU A 190 28.78 -4.31 -68.14
CA GLU A 190 29.10 -3.71 -66.83
C GLU A 190 27.91 -2.92 -66.27
N ILE A 191 27.16 -2.17 -67.08
CA ILE A 191 25.95 -1.48 -66.72
C ILE A 191 24.85 -2.50 -66.26
N GLN A 192 24.70 -3.60 -67.03
CA GLN A 192 23.71 -4.66 -66.71
C GLN A 192 24.01 -5.32 -65.35
N GLU A 193 25.27 -5.54 -64.99
CA GLU A 193 25.66 -6.04 -63.68
C GLU A 193 25.31 -5.03 -62.57
N MET A 194 25.57 -3.73 -62.81
CA MET A 194 25.18 -2.68 -61.86
C MET A 194 23.67 -2.61 -61.69
N ILE A 195 22.86 -2.74 -62.71
CA ILE A 195 21.41 -2.79 -62.72
C ILE A 195 20.94 -3.97 -61.83
N THR A 196 21.51 -5.16 -62.07
CA THR A 196 21.15 -6.37 -61.27
C THR A 196 21.45 -6.17 -59.73
N GLN A 197 22.60 -5.55 -59.44
CA GLN A 197 22.97 -5.24 -58.09
C GLN A 197 22.00 -4.18 -57.42
N LEU A 198 21.61 -3.16 -58.22
CA LEU A 198 20.63 -2.17 -57.72
C LEU A 198 19.25 -2.77 -57.46
N GLN A 199 18.77 -3.66 -58.36
CA GLN A 199 17.50 -4.37 -58.13
C GLN A 199 17.53 -5.23 -56.87
N ALA A 200 18.59 -6.02 -56.66
CA ALA A 200 18.74 -6.83 -55.45
C ALA A 200 18.80 -5.97 -54.20
N SER A 201 19.45 -4.80 -54.24
CA SER A 201 19.51 -3.87 -53.13
C SER A 201 18.15 -3.21 -52.85
N ALA A 202 17.38 -2.86 -53.88
CA ALA A 202 16.03 -2.30 -53.73
C ALA A 202 15.06 -3.30 -53.08
N THR A 203 15.04 -4.53 -53.61
CA THR A 203 14.22 -5.62 -53.02
C THR A 203 14.54 -5.84 -51.52
N SER A 204 15.86 -5.93 -51.19
CA SER A 204 16.28 -6.08 -49.80
C SER A 204 15.86 -4.89 -48.90
N ALA A 205 15.88 -3.66 -49.45
CA ALA A 205 15.42 -2.48 -48.71
C ALA A 205 13.92 -2.51 -48.46
N VAL A 206 13.10 -2.94 -49.42
CA VAL A 206 11.65 -3.10 -49.27
C VAL A 206 11.33 -4.15 -48.20
N ASP A 207 11.97 -5.33 -48.24
CA ASP A 207 11.79 -6.38 -47.24
C ASP A 207 12.10 -5.90 -45.82
N LEU A 208 13.18 -5.11 -45.66
CA LEU A 208 13.54 -4.52 -44.37
C LEU A 208 12.51 -3.50 -43.90
N MET A 209 11.96 -2.70 -44.80
CA MET A 209 10.91 -1.74 -44.51
C MET A 209 9.61 -2.43 -44.10
N GLU A 210 9.19 -3.49 -44.78
CA GLU A 210 8.00 -4.29 -44.42
C GLU A 210 8.17 -4.88 -43.02
N LYS A 211 9.33 -5.44 -42.69
CA LYS A 211 9.63 -5.93 -41.35
C LYS A 211 9.57 -4.83 -40.30
N SER A 212 10.10 -3.63 -40.61
CA SER A 212 10.05 -2.48 -39.70
C SER A 212 8.61 -1.99 -39.42
N VAL A 213 7.70 -2.10 -40.41
CA VAL A 213 6.26 -1.80 -40.21
C VAL A 213 5.62 -2.79 -39.21
N VAL A 214 5.96 -4.09 -39.33
CA VAL A 214 5.46 -5.10 -38.37
C VAL A 214 6.00 -4.84 -36.98
N GLU A 215 7.30 -4.57 -36.82
CA GLU A 215 7.92 -4.24 -35.54
C GLU A 215 7.30 -2.98 -34.92
N ALA A 216 6.97 -1.96 -35.75
CA ALA A 216 6.27 -0.77 -35.25
C ALA A 216 4.85 -1.08 -34.74
N ALA A 217 4.12 -1.97 -35.43
CA ALA A 217 2.79 -2.42 -35.00
C ALA A 217 2.84 -3.19 -33.69
N GLU A 218 3.81 -4.10 -33.53
CA GLU A 218 4.06 -4.80 -32.25
C GLU A 218 4.42 -3.81 -31.14
N GLY A 219 5.19 -2.77 -31.44
CA GLY A 219 5.49 -1.67 -30.50
C GLY A 219 4.26 -0.93 -30.04
N VAL A 220 3.29 -0.67 -30.92
CA VAL A 220 2.00 -0.05 -30.56
C VAL A 220 1.22 -0.95 -29.59
N GLU A 221 1.18 -2.25 -29.82
CA GLU A 221 0.49 -3.20 -28.92
C GLU A 221 1.13 -3.22 -27.54
N LEU A 222 2.45 -3.27 -27.44
CA LEU A 222 3.18 -3.23 -26.16
C LEU A 222 2.90 -1.94 -25.38
N VAL A 223 2.91 -0.79 -26.07
CA VAL A 223 2.60 0.50 -25.45
C VAL A 223 1.15 0.59 -25.01
N SER A 224 0.21 0.03 -25.78
CA SER A 224 -1.21 -0.04 -25.41
C SER A 224 -1.43 -0.89 -24.14
N ASN A 225 -0.76 -2.03 -24.03
CA ASN A 225 -0.81 -2.89 -22.86
C ASN A 225 -0.24 -2.16 -21.61
N ALA A 226 0.88 -1.44 -21.77
CA ALA A 226 1.42 -0.60 -20.69
C ALA A 226 0.44 0.50 -20.26
N GLY A 227 -0.34 1.06 -21.18
CA GLY A 227 -1.41 2.01 -20.88
C GLY A 227 -2.50 1.40 -20.01
N SER A 228 -2.92 0.17 -20.33
CA SER A 228 -3.92 -0.55 -19.53
C SER A 228 -3.43 -0.86 -18.10
N GLU A 229 -2.15 -1.19 -17.94
CA GLU A 229 -1.56 -1.38 -16.60
C GLU A 229 -1.55 -0.08 -15.79
N LEU A 230 -1.28 1.07 -16.41
CA LEU A 230 -1.36 2.37 -15.75
C LEU A 230 -2.80 2.71 -15.33
N ASP A 231 -3.82 2.35 -16.13
CA ASP A 231 -5.23 2.49 -15.72
C ASP A 231 -5.53 1.69 -14.44
N GLY A 232 -4.99 0.46 -14.37
CA GLY A 232 -5.07 -0.38 -13.17
C GLY A 232 -4.41 0.27 -11.95
N ILE A 233 -3.24 0.88 -12.14
CA ILE A 233 -2.53 1.61 -11.07
C ILE A 233 -3.35 2.81 -10.58
N VAL A 234 -3.93 3.61 -11.48
CA VAL A 234 -4.78 4.75 -11.11
C VAL A 234 -5.97 4.30 -10.26
N ALA A 235 -6.63 3.21 -10.65
CA ALA A 235 -7.76 2.66 -9.89
C ALA A 235 -7.32 2.22 -8.47
N GLN A 236 -6.19 1.52 -8.33
CA GLN A 236 -5.66 1.09 -7.04
C GLN A 236 -5.25 2.27 -6.16
N VAL A 237 -4.60 3.28 -6.73
CA VAL A 237 -4.20 4.50 -6.02
C VAL A 237 -5.43 5.27 -5.51
N THR A 238 -6.50 5.33 -6.29
CA THR A 238 -7.78 5.92 -5.84
C THR A 238 -8.35 5.16 -4.64
N GLN A 239 -8.34 3.84 -4.68
CA GLN A 239 -8.81 3.02 -3.56
C GLN A 239 -7.94 3.21 -2.29
N ILE A 240 -6.62 3.32 -2.44
CA ILE A 240 -5.72 3.60 -1.31
C ILE A 240 -6.03 4.99 -0.71
N ASN A 241 -6.32 5.99 -1.54
CA ASN A 241 -6.70 7.31 -1.06
C ASN A 241 -8.00 7.29 -0.23
N ASP A 242 -9.01 6.54 -0.68
CA ASP A 242 -10.27 6.35 0.06
C ASP A 242 -10.03 5.65 1.40
N MET A 243 -9.15 4.63 1.44
CA MET A 243 -8.76 3.96 2.69
C MET A 243 -8.03 4.91 3.64
N ASN A 244 -7.15 5.77 3.15
CA ASN A 244 -6.45 6.75 3.98
C ASN A 244 -7.43 7.75 4.61
N PHE A 245 -8.44 8.18 3.86
CA PHE A 245 -9.50 9.03 4.41
C PHE A 245 -10.30 8.33 5.52
N GLN A 246 -10.60 7.04 5.36
CA GLN A 246 -11.26 6.25 6.41
C GLN A 246 -10.37 6.08 7.64
N ILE A 247 -9.06 5.85 7.47
CA ILE A 247 -8.10 5.75 8.58
C ILE A 247 -8.03 7.08 9.34
N ALA A 248 -7.93 8.21 8.66
CA ALA A 248 -7.91 9.53 9.29
C ALA A 248 -9.21 9.79 10.10
N THR A 249 -10.37 9.41 9.54
CA THR A 249 -11.67 9.53 10.22
C THR A 249 -11.74 8.63 11.46
N ALA A 250 -11.32 7.36 11.34
CA ALA A 250 -11.30 6.42 12.47
C ALA A 250 -10.33 6.89 13.57
N SER A 251 -9.18 7.45 13.20
CA SER A 251 -8.23 8.04 14.15
C SER A 251 -8.84 9.23 14.90
N GLY A 252 -9.59 10.10 14.21
CA GLY A 252 -10.33 11.18 14.87
C GLY A 252 -11.33 10.67 15.90
N GLN A 253 -12.06 9.60 15.58
CA GLN A 253 -13.00 8.96 16.54
C GLN A 253 -12.26 8.33 17.71
N GLN A 254 -11.13 7.64 17.47
CA GLN A 254 -10.30 7.05 18.52
C GLN A 254 -9.72 8.12 19.46
N SER A 255 -9.33 9.28 18.94
CA SER A 255 -8.87 10.41 19.76
C SER A 255 -9.96 10.89 20.71
N SER A 256 -11.20 11.02 20.23
CA SER A 256 -12.34 11.41 21.06
C SER A 256 -12.63 10.36 22.15
N VAL A 257 -12.52 9.07 21.84
CA VAL A 257 -12.69 7.99 22.81
C VAL A 257 -11.57 8.00 23.86
N ALA A 258 -10.32 8.26 23.44
CA ALA A 258 -9.20 8.36 24.38
C ALA A 258 -9.37 9.53 25.35
N GLU A 259 -9.90 10.65 24.90
CA GLU A 259 -10.20 11.82 25.74
C GLU A 259 -11.34 11.53 26.74
N GLU A 260 -12.42 10.86 26.29
CA GLU A 260 -13.51 10.41 27.15
C GLU A 260 -13.02 9.41 28.22
N MET A 261 -12.15 8.46 27.83
CA MET A 261 -11.53 7.51 28.77
C MET A 261 -10.66 8.22 29.81
N SER A 262 -9.89 9.23 29.41
CA SER A 262 -9.08 10.05 30.34
C SER A 262 -9.97 10.77 31.37
N GLN A 263 -11.10 11.31 30.94
CA GLN A 263 -12.08 11.91 31.84
C GLN A 263 -12.71 10.87 32.81
N ASN A 264 -13.03 9.68 32.29
CA ASN A 264 -13.57 8.59 33.10
C ASN A 264 -12.57 8.12 34.16
N LEU A 265 -11.28 8.03 33.83
CA LEU A 265 -10.22 7.71 34.81
C LEU A 265 -10.13 8.77 35.89
N THR A 266 -10.32 10.06 35.60
CA THR A 266 -10.38 11.12 36.59
C THR A 266 -11.56 10.92 37.54
N ASN A 267 -12.73 10.58 37.00
CA ASN A 267 -13.92 10.31 37.82
C ASN A 267 -13.73 9.07 38.72
N VAL A 268 -13.11 7.99 38.18
CA VAL A 268 -12.81 6.78 38.96
C VAL A 268 -11.83 7.10 40.10
N ARG A 269 -10.81 7.92 39.83
CA ARG A 269 -9.86 8.37 40.84
C ARG A 269 -10.57 9.10 42.02
N GLU A 270 -11.49 10.01 41.70
CA GLU A 270 -12.29 10.73 42.71
C GLU A 270 -13.15 9.76 43.54
N LEU A 271 -13.72 8.72 42.94
CA LEU A 271 -14.49 7.69 43.64
C LEU A 271 -13.63 6.86 44.58
N VAL A 272 -12.43 6.47 44.18
CA VAL A 272 -11.48 5.74 45.02
C VAL A 272 -11.02 6.62 46.17
N GLU A 273 -10.76 7.91 45.94
CA GLU A 273 -10.40 8.89 46.94
C GLU A 273 -11.52 9.03 48.02
N ALA A 274 -12.77 9.15 47.57
CA ALA A 274 -13.92 9.17 48.44
C ALA A 274 -14.07 7.86 49.24
N SER A 275 -13.80 6.71 48.63
CA SER A 275 -13.82 5.41 49.31
C SER A 275 -12.79 5.33 50.44
N VAL A 276 -11.58 5.84 50.22
CA VAL A 276 -10.52 5.91 51.25
C VAL A 276 -10.95 6.77 52.44
N VAL A 277 -11.65 7.87 52.19
CA VAL A 277 -12.20 8.71 53.26
C VAL A 277 -13.21 7.93 54.07
N VAL A 278 -14.19 7.25 53.45
CA VAL A 278 -15.21 6.44 54.13
C VAL A 278 -14.57 5.30 54.94
N VAL A 279 -13.58 4.61 54.39
CA VAL A 279 -12.84 3.56 55.10
C VAL A 279 -12.12 4.10 56.33
N THR A 280 -11.56 5.30 56.23
CA THR A 280 -10.89 5.94 57.35
C THR A 280 -11.88 6.30 58.49
N GLU A 281 -13.06 6.83 58.15
CA GLU A 281 -14.14 7.10 59.10
C GLU A 281 -14.68 5.82 59.76
N LEU A 282 -14.80 4.73 59.02
CA LEU A 282 -15.20 3.43 59.53
C LEU A 282 -14.15 2.82 60.45
N LEU A 283 -12.84 2.99 60.18
CA LEU A 283 -11.77 2.59 61.10
C LEU A 283 -11.89 3.33 62.43
N GLU A 284 -12.08 4.66 62.44
CA GLU A 284 -12.27 5.46 63.64
C GLU A 284 -13.51 5.02 64.38
N THR A 285 -14.61 4.74 63.70
CA THR A 285 -15.85 4.21 64.28
C THR A 285 -15.63 2.85 64.91
N SER A 286 -14.88 1.97 64.27
CA SER A 286 -14.53 0.65 64.81
C SER A 286 -13.67 0.72 66.05
N GLU A 287 -12.71 1.65 66.12
CA GLU A 287 -11.91 1.89 67.32
C GLU A 287 -12.77 2.39 68.47
N MET A 288 -13.74 3.29 68.23
CA MET A 288 -14.70 3.73 69.21
C MET A 288 -15.63 2.60 69.75
N MET A 289 -16.09 1.74 68.83
CA MET A 289 -16.91 0.56 69.22
C MET A 289 -16.12 -0.43 70.08
N GLN A 290 -14.84 -0.68 69.70
CA GLN A 290 -13.95 -1.51 70.52
C GLN A 290 -13.77 -0.94 71.90
N SER A 291 -13.52 0.36 72.08
CA SER A 291 -13.35 1.03 73.30
C SER A 291 -14.66 0.96 74.18
N ASN A 292 -15.83 1.13 73.52
CA ASN A 292 -17.12 1.01 74.21
C ASN A 292 -17.39 -0.42 74.66
N ALA A 293 -17.03 -1.45 73.90
CA ALA A 293 -17.16 -2.85 74.27
C ALA A 293 -16.30 -3.18 75.50
N GLU A 294 -15.04 -2.70 75.51
CA GLU A 294 -14.11 -2.88 76.61
C GLU A 294 -14.62 -2.16 77.89
N GLU A 295 -15.15 -0.94 77.79
CA GLU A 295 -15.73 -0.20 78.91
C GLU A 295 -16.98 -0.91 79.48
N LEU A 296 -17.82 -1.44 78.55
CA LEU A 296 -19.02 -2.19 78.94
C LEU A 296 -18.65 -3.49 79.65
N ASP A 297 -17.71 -4.26 79.18
CA ASP A 297 -17.18 -5.47 79.81
C ASP A 297 -16.65 -5.16 81.24
N LYS A 298 -15.87 -4.08 81.39
CA LYS A 298 -15.35 -3.64 82.66
C LYS A 298 -16.46 -3.25 83.64
N LYS A 299 -17.49 -2.53 83.19
CA LYS A 299 -18.64 -2.16 84.02
C LYS A 299 -19.42 -3.40 84.43
N ILE A 300 -19.65 -4.33 83.55
CA ILE A 300 -20.40 -5.57 83.85
C ILE A 300 -19.64 -6.43 84.88
N LYS A 301 -18.32 -6.61 84.71
CA LYS A 301 -17.47 -7.34 85.64
C LYS A 301 -17.42 -6.69 87.03
N SER A 302 -17.77 -5.44 87.21
CA SER A 302 -17.86 -4.78 88.47
C SER A 302 -19.12 -5.17 89.27
N PHE A 303 -20.14 -5.71 88.62
CA PHE A 303 -21.28 -6.35 89.29
C PHE A 303 -20.84 -7.74 89.76
N SER A 304 -20.44 -7.89 90.98
CA SER A 304 -20.20 -9.16 91.64
C SER A 304 -21.52 -9.95 91.77
N VAL A 305 -21.74 -10.92 90.90
CA VAL A 305 -22.95 -11.77 90.88
C VAL A 305 -22.58 -13.17 91.39
#